data_6accc78769e6d9d8d0a98845c37a387a
#
_entry.id   6accc78769e6d9d8d0a98845c37a387a
#
_cell.length_a   1.000
_cell.length_b   1.000
_cell.length_c   1.000
_cell.angle_alpha   90.00
_cell.angle_beta   90.00
_cell.angle_gamma   90.00
#
_symmetry.space_group_name_H-M   'P 1'
#
loop_
_entity.id
_entity.type
_entity.pdbx_description
1 polymer ?
#
loop_
_entity_poly.entity_id
_entity_poly.type
_entity_poly.pdbx_seq_one_letter_code
_entity_poly.pdbx_strand_id
1 'polypeptide(L)'
;MVTLKSFLGMIAAVPFIMACNQTGQVNATLFPASGSENVNPDTHLVLTFSETPVLGDSGMIRVYDAVTDQVVDSLDLSIPSGPTESRTYGPECDYTKVPYDYTRTVMPTNKDTRPGTPSGTAEPTPPVYQLTIIGGFTDAFHFYPVIVRDSIATIYLHNNMLEYGHTYYVTIDNGVLNLADGSFQGVTKEDEWTFTTKSDMPELSDTLIVDATGKGDFNTVQGALDFIPDFNEQQTVILVNPGDYEELVYTRNKWNVKIKGAGMAD
;
A
#
# COMPACT_ATOMS: atom_id res chain seq x y z
N MET A 1 76.19 19.55 34.41
CA MET A 1 75.19 20.53 33.90
C MET A 1 74.66 20.00 32.59
N VAL A 2 73.56 19.24 32.62
CA VAL A 2 73.02 18.53 31.47
C VAL A 2 71.71 19.27 31.09
N THR A 3 71.70 19.83 29.91
CA THR A 3 70.55 20.58 29.37
C THR A 3 69.64 19.60 28.63
N LEU A 4 68.41 19.44 29.14
CA LEU A 4 67.33 18.62 28.56
C LEU A 4 66.61 19.49 27.49
N LYS A 5 66.71 19.11 26.19
CA LYS A 5 65.89 19.71 25.13
C LYS A 5 64.55 19.04 25.04
N SER A 6 63.53 19.78 25.33
CA SER A 6 62.13 19.37 25.14
C SER A 6 61.77 19.41 23.66
N PHE A 7 61.34 18.24 23.13
CA PHE A 7 60.78 18.11 21.79
C PHE A 7 59.27 18.23 21.90
N LEU A 8 58.70 19.31 21.41
CA LEU A 8 57.25 19.53 21.35
C LEU A 8 56.78 18.92 20.02
N GLY A 9 56.17 17.74 20.08
CA GLY A 9 55.54 17.08 18.93
C GLY A 9 54.20 17.75 18.59
N MET A 10 54.15 18.39 17.46
CA MET A 10 52.93 18.97 16.88
C MET A 10 52.08 17.87 16.28
N ILE A 11 51.01 17.47 16.98
CA ILE A 11 50.02 16.54 16.44
C ILE A 11 49.10 17.35 15.52
N ALA A 12 49.25 17.16 14.21
CA ALA A 12 48.32 17.67 13.22
C ALA A 12 47.01 16.89 13.31
N ALA A 13 45.95 17.53 13.80
CA ALA A 13 44.63 17.00 13.70
C ALA A 13 44.15 17.04 12.25
N VAL A 14 44.06 15.86 11.64
CA VAL A 14 43.40 15.69 10.33
C VAL A 14 41.89 15.79 10.58
N PRO A 15 41.19 16.76 9.97
CA PRO A 15 39.73 16.79 10.08
C PRO A 15 39.18 15.56 9.33
N PHE A 16 38.53 14.68 10.07
CA PHE A 16 37.72 13.58 9.52
C PHE A 16 36.47 14.24 8.93
N ILE A 17 36.52 14.56 7.64
CA ILE A 17 35.31 14.97 6.90
C ILE A 17 34.46 13.71 6.80
N MET A 18 33.46 13.58 7.68
CA MET A 18 32.35 12.68 7.43
C MET A 18 31.68 13.19 6.16
N ALA A 19 31.91 12.51 5.06
CA ALA A 19 31.08 12.61 3.89
C ALA A 19 29.70 12.08 4.34
N CYS A 20 28.78 12.99 4.65
CA CYS A 20 27.38 12.68 4.72
C CYS A 20 27.00 12.28 3.30
N ASN A 21 26.90 10.99 3.02
CA ASN A 21 26.20 10.52 1.85
C ASN A 21 24.76 11.03 2.00
N GLN A 22 24.42 12.08 1.25
CA GLN A 22 23.04 12.42 1.03
C GLN A 22 22.48 11.27 0.15
N THR A 23 21.96 10.24 0.79
CA THR A 23 20.96 9.39 0.18
C THR A 23 19.87 10.33 -0.31
N GLY A 24 19.47 10.23 -1.57
CA GLY A 24 18.47 11.10 -2.16
C GLY A 24 17.23 11.07 -1.28
N GLN A 25 16.97 12.18 -0.58
CA GLN A 25 15.85 12.25 0.35
C GLN A 25 14.60 12.46 -0.48
N VAL A 26 13.69 11.51 -0.43
CA VAL A 26 12.35 11.67 -1.01
C VAL A 26 11.68 12.87 -0.33
N ASN A 27 11.16 13.82 -1.11
CA ASN A 27 10.50 15.02 -0.58
C ASN A 27 9.07 14.70 -0.08
N ALA A 28 8.97 13.70 0.77
CA ALA A 28 7.75 13.27 1.44
C ALA A 28 8.11 12.47 2.70
N THR A 29 7.20 12.43 3.67
CA THR A 29 7.26 11.45 4.76
C THR A 29 6.63 10.15 4.27
N LEU A 30 7.34 9.04 4.42
CA LEU A 30 6.96 7.73 3.93
C LEU A 30 6.39 6.85 5.05
N PHE A 31 5.35 6.09 4.74
CA PHE A 31 4.87 4.99 5.57
C PHE A 31 4.63 3.75 4.69
N PRO A 32 5.20 2.59 5.04
CA PRO A 32 6.22 2.40 6.08
C PRO A 32 7.44 3.31 5.86
N ALA A 33 8.08 3.79 6.93
CA ALA A 33 9.29 4.60 6.76
C ALA A 33 10.39 3.78 6.08
N SER A 34 11.24 4.43 5.27
CA SER A 34 12.34 3.71 4.61
C SER A 34 13.25 3.06 5.64
N GLY A 35 13.61 1.80 5.41
CA GLY A 35 14.37 0.96 6.33
C GLY A 35 13.56 0.37 7.48
N SER A 36 12.23 0.51 7.50
CA SER A 36 11.38 -0.11 8.52
C SER A 36 11.45 -1.63 8.46
N GLU A 37 11.44 -2.24 9.65
CA GLU A 37 11.34 -3.68 9.84
C GLU A 37 9.99 -4.03 10.51
N ASN A 38 9.59 -5.30 10.44
CA ASN A 38 8.37 -5.82 11.04
C ASN A 38 7.08 -5.14 10.50
N VAL A 39 7.07 -4.83 9.22
CA VAL A 39 5.91 -4.28 8.52
C VAL A 39 4.89 -5.38 8.27
N ASN A 40 3.61 -5.11 8.46
CA ASN A 40 2.55 -6.06 8.09
C ASN A 40 2.43 -6.15 6.56
N PRO A 41 2.29 -7.35 5.97
CA PRO A 41 2.16 -7.50 4.52
C PRO A 41 0.90 -6.86 3.92
N ASP A 42 -0.14 -6.63 4.71
CA ASP A 42 -1.37 -5.94 4.33
C ASP A 42 -1.29 -4.40 4.43
N THR A 43 -0.08 -3.85 4.57
CA THR A 43 0.13 -2.40 4.67
C THR A 43 -0.22 -1.67 3.38
N HIS A 44 -0.79 -0.48 3.50
CA HIS A 44 -0.78 0.50 2.42
C HIS A 44 0.53 1.29 2.41
N LEU A 45 0.90 1.82 1.25
CA LEU A 45 2.04 2.71 1.11
C LEU A 45 1.54 4.15 1.14
N VAL A 46 2.09 4.98 2.03
CA VAL A 46 1.60 6.35 2.22
C VAL A 46 2.72 7.35 2.08
N LEU A 47 2.47 8.41 1.30
CA LEU A 47 3.33 9.58 1.21
C LEU A 47 2.59 10.79 1.80
N THR A 48 3.21 11.45 2.76
CA THR A 48 2.71 12.72 3.31
C THR A 48 3.61 13.85 2.86
N PHE A 49 3.01 14.82 2.19
CA PHE A 49 3.67 15.99 1.62
C PHE A 49 3.45 17.24 2.47
N SER A 50 4.14 18.32 2.15
CA SER A 50 3.91 19.65 2.73
C SER A 50 2.70 20.39 2.14
N GLU A 51 2.23 19.94 0.97
CA GLU A 51 1.08 20.47 0.25
C GLU A 51 0.29 19.35 -0.43
N THR A 52 -0.89 19.62 -0.95
CA THR A 52 -1.72 18.64 -1.66
C THR A 52 -1.09 18.27 -3.00
N PRO A 53 -0.68 17.02 -3.20
CA PRO A 53 -0.18 16.57 -4.49
C PRO A 53 -1.33 16.42 -5.50
N VAL A 54 -1.03 16.63 -6.78
CA VAL A 54 -1.93 16.33 -7.89
C VAL A 54 -1.56 14.96 -8.46
N LEU A 55 -2.53 14.06 -8.48
CA LEU A 55 -2.36 12.75 -9.10
C LEU A 55 -2.27 12.91 -10.62
N GLY A 56 -1.25 12.31 -11.23
CA GLY A 56 -1.10 12.19 -12.68
C GLY A 56 -2.01 11.11 -13.27
N ASP A 57 -2.04 11.06 -14.58
CA ASP A 57 -2.83 10.13 -15.39
C ASP A 57 -1.95 9.10 -16.13
N SER A 58 -0.69 9.00 -15.73
CA SER A 58 0.30 8.10 -16.34
C SER A 58 1.46 7.84 -15.40
N GLY A 59 2.29 6.86 -15.76
CA GLY A 59 3.41 6.40 -14.97
C GLY A 59 3.09 5.18 -14.13
N MET A 60 4.12 4.61 -13.56
CA MET A 60 4.06 3.35 -12.85
C MET A 60 4.50 3.53 -11.39
N ILE A 61 3.85 2.79 -10.51
CA ILE A 61 4.36 2.49 -9.18
C ILE A 61 4.70 1.00 -9.19
N ARG A 62 5.89 0.65 -8.70
CA ARG A 62 6.34 -0.76 -8.66
C ARG A 62 6.90 -1.08 -7.29
N VAL A 63 6.59 -2.28 -6.84
CA VAL A 63 7.20 -2.89 -5.66
C VAL A 63 8.07 -4.04 -6.13
N TYR A 64 9.27 -4.10 -5.65
CA TYR A 64 10.24 -5.14 -5.98
C TYR A 64 10.62 -5.92 -4.73
N ASP A 65 10.86 -7.21 -4.89
CA ASP A 65 11.60 -7.98 -3.90
C ASP A 65 13.08 -7.59 -3.97
N ALA A 66 13.63 -7.09 -2.87
CA ALA A 66 14.97 -6.51 -2.84
C ALA A 66 16.10 -7.56 -2.97
N VAL A 67 15.79 -8.85 -2.81
CA VAL A 67 16.78 -9.93 -2.93
C VAL A 67 16.87 -10.42 -4.37
N THR A 68 15.71 -10.54 -5.02
CA THR A 68 15.63 -11.13 -6.37
C THR A 68 15.56 -10.09 -7.48
N ASP A 69 15.32 -8.83 -7.13
CA ASP A 69 15.07 -7.71 -8.05
C ASP A 69 13.89 -7.97 -9.00
N GLN A 70 12.94 -8.79 -8.56
CA GLN A 70 11.72 -9.08 -9.32
C GLN A 70 10.60 -8.15 -8.90
N VAL A 71 9.85 -7.66 -9.89
CA VAL A 71 8.62 -6.91 -9.63
C VAL A 71 7.61 -7.86 -9.01
N VAL A 72 7.13 -7.55 -7.82
CA VAL A 72 6.08 -8.31 -7.12
C VAL A 72 4.71 -7.66 -7.29
N ASP A 73 4.67 -6.33 -7.46
CA ASP A 73 3.44 -5.60 -7.78
C ASP A 73 3.72 -4.39 -8.66
N SER A 74 2.77 -4.04 -9.52
CA SER A 74 2.86 -2.88 -10.39
C SER A 74 1.51 -2.24 -10.62
N LEU A 75 1.45 -0.92 -10.44
CA LEU A 75 0.26 -0.11 -10.63
C LEU A 75 0.50 0.85 -11.79
N ASP A 76 -0.30 0.71 -12.85
CA ASP A 76 -0.21 1.53 -14.06
C ASP A 76 -1.28 2.63 -14.02
N LEU A 77 -0.86 3.88 -13.82
CA LEU A 77 -1.76 5.03 -13.72
C LEU A 77 -2.36 5.44 -15.09
N SER A 78 -1.84 4.89 -16.19
CA SER A 78 -2.45 5.10 -17.52
C SER A 78 -3.74 4.30 -17.72
N ILE A 79 -4.00 3.31 -16.85
CA ILE A 79 -5.23 2.53 -16.84
C ILE A 79 -6.23 3.23 -15.90
N PRO A 80 -7.33 3.79 -16.41
CA PRO A 80 -8.27 4.53 -15.58
C PRO A 80 -9.01 3.61 -14.60
N SER A 81 -9.34 4.13 -13.43
CA SER A 81 -10.11 3.42 -12.39
C SER A 81 -11.57 3.24 -12.76
N GLY A 82 -12.05 3.96 -13.75
CA GLY A 82 -13.44 3.90 -14.20
C GLY A 82 -13.69 4.78 -15.42
N PRO A 83 -14.95 4.87 -15.88
CA PRO A 83 -15.31 5.72 -17.02
C PRO A 83 -14.92 7.15 -16.75
N THR A 84 -14.18 7.76 -17.66
CA THR A 84 -13.81 9.18 -17.61
C THR A 84 -15.01 10.09 -17.89
N GLU A 85 -16.06 9.54 -18.49
CA GLU A 85 -17.31 10.26 -18.69
C GLU A 85 -18.18 10.15 -17.43
N SER A 86 -18.51 11.30 -16.87
CA SER A 86 -19.48 11.41 -15.78
C SER A 86 -20.82 10.82 -16.20
N ARG A 87 -21.11 9.59 -15.84
CA ARG A 87 -22.50 9.11 -15.86
C ARG A 87 -23.20 9.80 -14.71
N THR A 88 -23.89 10.89 -15.02
CA THR A 88 -24.80 11.53 -14.08
C THR A 88 -25.96 10.57 -13.82
N TYR A 89 -25.87 9.84 -12.72
CA TYR A 89 -27.02 9.15 -12.13
C TYR A 89 -27.91 10.23 -11.48
N GLY A 90 -28.63 10.97 -12.32
CA GLY A 90 -29.64 11.91 -11.83
C GLY A 90 -30.98 11.22 -11.61
N PRO A 91 -31.93 11.89 -10.94
CA PRO A 91 -33.30 11.38 -10.80
C PRO A 91 -34.00 11.09 -12.13
N GLU A 92 -33.44 11.56 -13.26
CA GLU A 92 -33.91 11.32 -14.62
C GLU A 92 -33.33 10.04 -15.26
N CYS A 93 -32.40 9.34 -14.60
CA CYS A 93 -31.85 8.10 -15.11
C CYS A 93 -32.88 6.99 -15.00
N ASP A 94 -33.36 6.52 -16.14
CA ASP A 94 -34.21 5.32 -16.18
C ASP A 94 -33.35 4.07 -16.01
N TYR A 95 -33.17 3.67 -14.77
CA TYR A 95 -32.36 2.50 -14.40
C TYR A 95 -32.86 1.20 -15.04
N THR A 96 -34.11 1.16 -15.55
CA THR A 96 -34.63 0.00 -16.28
C THR A 96 -34.09 -0.10 -17.69
N LYS A 97 -33.53 1.00 -18.21
CA LYS A 97 -32.99 1.09 -19.58
C LYS A 97 -31.45 1.13 -19.61
N VAL A 98 -30.78 1.23 -18.44
CA VAL A 98 -29.33 1.07 -18.40
C VAL A 98 -29.04 -0.39 -18.72
N PRO A 99 -28.40 -0.70 -19.85
CA PRO A 99 -28.09 -2.07 -20.19
C PRO A 99 -27.11 -2.60 -19.14
N TYR A 100 -27.61 -3.43 -18.24
CA TYR A 100 -26.76 -4.21 -17.35
C TYR A 100 -26.14 -5.31 -18.20
N ASP A 101 -24.87 -5.14 -18.49
CA ASP A 101 -24.15 -6.13 -19.28
C ASP A 101 -23.75 -7.33 -18.38
N TYR A 102 -24.65 -8.28 -18.25
CA TYR A 102 -24.41 -9.52 -17.52
C TYR A 102 -23.30 -10.40 -18.12
N THR A 103 -22.81 -10.06 -19.30
CA THR A 103 -21.73 -10.83 -19.93
C THR A 103 -20.34 -10.54 -19.35
N ARG A 104 -20.21 -9.46 -18.57
CA ARG A 104 -18.97 -9.04 -17.91
C ARG A 104 -18.70 -9.72 -16.56
N THR A 105 -19.53 -10.65 -16.17
CA THR A 105 -19.68 -11.03 -14.77
C THR A 105 -18.70 -12.07 -14.27
N VAL A 106 -17.92 -12.73 -15.10
CA VAL A 106 -17.08 -13.83 -14.64
C VAL A 106 -15.70 -13.71 -15.26
N MET A 107 -14.68 -13.61 -14.42
CA MET A 107 -13.31 -13.90 -14.80
C MET A 107 -13.20 -15.42 -14.97
N PRO A 108 -13.22 -15.96 -16.18
CA PRO A 108 -13.25 -17.41 -16.38
C PRO A 108 -11.96 -18.10 -15.94
N THR A 109 -10.90 -17.32 -15.69
CA THR A 109 -9.58 -17.82 -15.32
C THR A 109 -9.31 -17.80 -13.82
N ASN A 110 -10.08 -17.05 -13.05
CA ASN A 110 -9.89 -16.99 -11.60
C ASN A 110 -10.83 -17.97 -10.91
N LYS A 111 -10.29 -19.12 -10.52
CA LYS A 111 -11.03 -20.14 -9.76
C LYS A 111 -11.10 -19.85 -8.28
N ASP A 112 -10.31 -18.89 -7.81
CA ASP A 112 -10.31 -18.48 -6.42
C ASP A 112 -11.36 -17.39 -6.20
N THR A 113 -12.45 -17.77 -5.56
CA THR A 113 -13.58 -16.87 -5.27
C THR A 113 -13.57 -16.37 -3.82
N ARG A 114 -12.43 -16.51 -3.13
CA ARG A 114 -12.28 -16.07 -1.74
C ARG A 114 -11.90 -14.60 -1.65
N PRO A 115 -12.20 -13.92 -0.54
CA PRO A 115 -11.57 -12.65 -0.19
C PRO A 115 -10.05 -12.73 -0.28
N GLY A 116 -9.41 -11.62 -0.55
CA GLY A 116 -7.97 -11.59 -0.74
C GLY A 116 -7.50 -11.96 -2.14
N THR A 117 -8.42 -12.31 -3.05
CA THR A 117 -8.06 -12.43 -4.46
C THR A 117 -7.51 -11.10 -4.97
N PRO A 118 -6.33 -11.10 -5.62
CA PRO A 118 -5.71 -9.87 -6.08
C PRO A 118 -6.66 -9.02 -6.92
N SER A 119 -6.66 -7.73 -6.67
CA SER A 119 -7.26 -6.76 -7.58
C SER A 119 -6.47 -6.71 -8.88
N GLY A 120 -7.05 -6.21 -9.94
CA GLY A 120 -6.37 -6.19 -11.22
C GLY A 120 -7.10 -5.40 -12.27
N THR A 121 -6.56 -5.47 -13.46
CA THR A 121 -7.16 -4.89 -14.67
C THR A 121 -8.14 -5.88 -15.25
N ALA A 122 -9.33 -5.41 -15.65
CA ALA A 122 -10.27 -6.24 -16.39
C ALA A 122 -9.68 -6.69 -17.73
N GLU A 123 -10.05 -7.90 -18.17
CA GLU A 123 -9.77 -8.34 -19.53
C GLU A 123 -10.22 -7.30 -20.57
N PRO A 124 -9.49 -7.16 -21.68
CA PRO A 124 -9.55 -6.00 -22.54
C PRO A 124 -10.85 -5.89 -23.33
N THR A 125 -11.85 -5.30 -22.73
CA THR A 125 -12.89 -4.61 -23.48
C THR A 125 -12.64 -3.13 -23.34
N PRO A 126 -12.42 -2.39 -24.41
CA PRO A 126 -12.29 -0.95 -24.31
C PRO A 126 -13.57 -0.30 -23.74
N PRO A 127 -13.47 0.65 -22.81
CA PRO A 127 -12.26 1.06 -22.15
C PRO A 127 -11.81 0.04 -21.08
N VAL A 128 -10.49 -0.18 -20.97
CA VAL A 128 -9.90 -1.02 -19.95
C VAL A 128 -9.84 -0.21 -18.66
N TYR A 129 -10.36 -0.77 -17.58
CA TYR A 129 -10.35 -0.15 -16.25
C TYR A 129 -9.64 -1.03 -15.25
N GLN A 130 -9.08 -0.41 -14.23
CA GLN A 130 -8.62 -1.13 -13.05
C GLN A 130 -9.84 -1.48 -12.18
N LEU A 131 -9.97 -2.74 -11.84
CA LEU A 131 -11.10 -3.23 -11.07
C LEU A 131 -10.62 -4.04 -9.88
N THR A 132 -11.36 -3.93 -8.78
CA THR A 132 -11.20 -4.83 -7.65
C THR A 132 -11.90 -6.14 -7.98
N ILE A 133 -11.16 -7.25 -7.85
CA ILE A 133 -11.70 -8.60 -8.00
C ILE A 133 -12.18 -9.06 -6.63
N ILE A 134 -13.48 -9.27 -6.50
CA ILE A 134 -14.09 -9.75 -5.26
C ILE A 134 -14.83 -11.04 -5.53
N GLY A 135 -14.44 -12.10 -4.83
CA GLY A 135 -15.09 -13.41 -4.97
C GLY A 135 -15.03 -13.98 -6.38
N GLY A 136 -14.01 -13.61 -7.18
CA GLY A 136 -13.83 -14.05 -8.57
C GLY A 136 -14.64 -13.27 -9.60
N PHE A 137 -15.33 -12.20 -9.20
CA PHE A 137 -16.05 -11.32 -10.11
C PHE A 137 -15.23 -10.07 -10.39
N THR A 138 -15.17 -9.68 -11.65
CA THR A 138 -14.73 -8.34 -12.07
C THR A 138 -15.91 -7.38 -12.10
N ASP A 139 -15.61 -6.10 -12.19
CA ASP A 139 -16.64 -5.07 -12.34
C ASP A 139 -17.53 -4.85 -11.12
N ALA A 140 -17.18 -5.47 -10.00
CA ALA A 140 -17.92 -5.24 -8.76
C ALA A 140 -17.65 -3.83 -8.21
N PHE A 141 -16.36 -3.40 -8.23
CA PHE A 141 -15.93 -2.10 -7.73
C PHE A 141 -14.72 -1.62 -8.51
N HIS A 142 -14.65 -0.32 -8.74
CA HIS A 142 -13.46 0.29 -9.33
C HIS A 142 -12.30 0.26 -8.35
N PHE A 143 -11.12 -0.04 -8.86
CA PHE A 143 -9.88 -0.02 -8.08
C PHE A 143 -9.13 1.28 -8.35
N TYR A 144 -8.88 2.02 -7.28
CA TYR A 144 -8.11 3.25 -7.30
C TYR A 144 -6.74 2.98 -6.70
N PRO A 145 -5.71 2.84 -7.53
CA PRO A 145 -4.37 2.50 -7.03
C PRO A 145 -3.76 3.59 -6.15
N VAL A 146 -4.18 4.84 -6.35
CA VAL A 146 -3.75 5.96 -5.51
C VAL A 146 -4.95 6.85 -5.17
N ILE A 147 -5.12 7.13 -3.90
CA ILE A 147 -6.11 8.08 -3.40
C ILE A 147 -5.40 9.23 -2.70
N VAL A 148 -5.70 10.47 -3.12
CA VAL A 148 -5.17 11.67 -2.50
C VAL A 148 -6.24 12.29 -1.61
N ARG A 149 -5.87 12.54 -0.34
CA ARG A 149 -6.67 13.27 0.65
C ARG A 149 -5.80 14.34 1.27
N ASP A 150 -6.13 15.61 1.06
CA ASP A 150 -5.32 16.73 1.48
C ASP A 150 -3.85 16.55 1.05
N SER A 151 -2.91 16.54 1.98
CA SER A 151 -1.48 16.36 1.70
C SER A 151 -1.01 14.90 1.71
N ILE A 152 -1.93 13.94 1.77
CA ILE A 152 -1.64 12.51 1.90
C ILE A 152 -2.01 11.81 0.59
N ALA A 153 -1.07 11.05 0.04
CA ALA A 153 -1.31 10.11 -1.04
C ALA A 153 -1.16 8.68 -0.49
N THR A 154 -2.25 7.92 -0.53
CA THR A 154 -2.27 6.51 -0.14
C THR A 154 -2.25 5.64 -1.40
N ILE A 155 -1.29 4.74 -1.47
CA ILE A 155 -1.13 3.76 -2.55
C ILE A 155 -1.66 2.42 -2.05
N TYR A 156 -2.61 1.88 -2.78
CA TYR A 156 -3.24 0.60 -2.54
C TYR A 156 -2.60 -0.45 -3.45
N LEU A 157 -1.84 -1.35 -2.86
CA LEU A 157 -1.29 -2.50 -3.59
C LEU A 157 -2.39 -3.50 -3.92
N HIS A 158 -2.15 -4.34 -4.91
CA HIS A 158 -3.01 -5.49 -5.14
C HIS A 158 -2.97 -6.43 -3.93
N ASN A 159 -4.10 -7.08 -3.65
CA ASN A 159 -4.22 -7.91 -2.46
C ASN A 159 -3.22 -9.09 -2.49
N ASN A 160 -2.65 -9.40 -1.32
CA ASN A 160 -1.74 -10.54 -1.10
C ASN A 160 -0.48 -10.54 -1.98
N MET A 161 0.00 -9.36 -2.39
CA MET A 161 1.25 -9.27 -3.18
C MET A 161 2.49 -9.25 -2.30
N LEU A 162 2.38 -8.82 -1.05
CA LEU A 162 3.49 -8.85 -0.10
C LEU A 162 3.42 -10.12 0.75
N GLU A 163 4.56 -10.77 0.93
CA GLU A 163 4.72 -11.98 1.73
C GLU A 163 5.45 -11.67 3.04
N TYR A 164 5.36 -12.57 4.01
CA TYR A 164 6.10 -12.48 5.27
C TYR A 164 7.58 -12.80 5.06
N GLY A 165 8.46 -12.09 5.79
CA GLY A 165 9.89 -12.34 5.80
C GLY A 165 10.65 -11.82 4.59
N HIS A 166 10.08 -10.92 3.81
CA HIS A 166 10.67 -10.33 2.63
C HIS A 166 11.06 -8.87 2.84
N THR A 167 12.12 -8.46 2.16
CA THR A 167 12.51 -7.04 2.03
C THR A 167 12.10 -6.55 0.65
N TYR A 168 11.42 -5.42 0.63
CA TYR A 168 10.93 -4.78 -0.59
C TYR A 168 11.53 -3.40 -0.77
N TYR A 169 11.58 -2.94 -2.01
CA TYR A 169 11.74 -1.53 -2.33
C TYR A 169 10.67 -1.06 -3.31
N VAL A 170 10.37 0.23 -3.23
CA VAL A 170 9.31 0.87 -4.02
C VAL A 170 9.90 1.88 -4.96
N THR A 171 9.43 1.88 -6.21
CA THR A 171 9.71 2.95 -7.16
C THR A 171 8.41 3.63 -7.60
N ILE A 172 8.49 4.93 -7.84
CA ILE A 172 7.39 5.75 -8.34
C ILE A 172 7.94 6.58 -9.49
N ASP A 173 7.37 6.42 -10.67
CA ASP A 173 7.78 7.21 -11.84
C ASP A 173 7.50 8.71 -11.60
N ASN A 174 8.35 9.57 -12.17
CA ASN A 174 8.08 11.00 -12.15
C ASN A 174 6.76 11.30 -12.88
N GLY A 175 5.96 12.19 -12.32
CA GLY A 175 4.66 12.57 -12.87
C GLY A 175 3.47 11.78 -12.30
N VAL A 176 3.68 10.69 -11.56
CA VAL A 176 2.61 9.97 -10.84
C VAL A 176 1.97 10.85 -9.78
N LEU A 177 2.79 11.59 -9.03
CA LEU A 177 2.36 12.59 -8.07
C LEU A 177 3.10 13.89 -8.34
N ASN A 178 2.41 15.01 -8.41
CA ASN A 178 2.96 16.29 -8.78
C ASN A 178 2.70 17.33 -7.69
N LEU A 179 3.75 18.00 -7.22
CA LEU A 179 3.65 19.18 -6.36
C LEU A 179 3.69 20.45 -7.21
N ALA A 180 3.09 21.53 -6.71
CA ALA A 180 2.99 22.79 -7.45
C ALA A 180 4.38 23.39 -7.75
N ASP A 181 5.36 23.18 -6.87
CA ASP A 181 6.75 23.62 -7.03
C ASP A 181 7.63 22.65 -7.82
N GLY A 182 7.09 21.49 -8.23
CA GLY A 182 7.82 20.46 -8.94
C GLY A 182 8.91 19.78 -8.12
N SER A 183 8.90 19.87 -6.80
CA SER A 183 9.96 19.37 -5.93
C SER A 183 9.94 17.85 -5.76
N PHE A 184 8.82 17.18 -6.00
CA PHE A 184 8.75 15.73 -6.00
C PHE A 184 8.98 15.17 -7.41
N GLN A 185 10.01 14.32 -7.55
CA GLN A 185 10.42 13.73 -8.83
C GLN A 185 10.20 12.22 -8.88
N GLY A 186 9.36 11.68 -8.00
CA GLY A 186 9.16 10.25 -7.83
C GLY A 186 10.12 9.63 -6.81
N VAL A 187 10.14 8.30 -6.80
CA VAL A 187 11.09 7.47 -6.04
C VAL A 187 11.82 6.60 -7.07
N THR A 188 13.10 6.91 -7.32
CA THR A 188 13.79 6.39 -8.51
C THR A 188 14.91 5.43 -8.18
N LYS A 189 15.30 5.33 -6.91
CA LYS A 189 16.40 4.47 -6.47
C LYS A 189 15.92 3.42 -5.50
N GLU A 190 16.56 2.27 -5.56
CA GLU A 190 16.26 1.11 -4.73
C GLU A 190 16.41 1.36 -3.22
N ASP A 191 17.28 2.28 -2.83
CA ASP A 191 17.56 2.62 -1.44
C ASP A 191 16.74 3.79 -0.88
N GLU A 192 15.91 4.45 -1.71
CA GLU A 192 15.11 5.59 -1.29
C GLU A 192 13.89 5.18 -0.45
N TRP A 193 13.26 4.04 -0.77
CA TRP A 193 12.10 3.53 -0.03
C TRP A 193 12.14 2.02 0.09
N THR A 194 12.65 1.52 1.18
CA THR A 194 12.75 0.09 1.49
C THR A 194 12.01 -0.25 2.76
N PHE A 195 11.52 -1.48 2.89
CA PHE A 195 10.98 -1.99 4.14
C PHE A 195 11.05 -3.52 4.17
N THR A 196 11.05 -4.09 5.38
CA THR A 196 11.04 -5.54 5.59
C THR A 196 9.76 -5.94 6.32
N THR A 197 9.05 -6.92 5.79
CA THR A 197 7.84 -7.44 6.41
C THR A 197 8.17 -8.30 7.65
N LYS A 198 7.16 -8.51 8.51
CA LYS A 198 7.27 -9.45 9.64
C LYS A 198 7.74 -10.81 9.15
N SER A 199 8.60 -11.47 9.92
CA SER A 199 9.13 -12.79 9.58
C SER A 199 8.05 -13.87 9.52
N ASP A 200 7.07 -13.76 10.40
CA ASP A 200 6.07 -14.80 10.62
C ASP A 200 4.66 -14.22 10.61
N MET A 201 3.74 -15.03 10.08
CA MET A 201 2.31 -14.80 10.18
C MET A 201 1.86 -14.87 11.64
N PRO A 202 0.89 -14.04 12.09
CA PRO A 202 0.35 -14.17 13.44
C PRO A 202 -0.32 -15.55 13.63
N GLU A 203 -0.36 -16.02 14.87
CA GLU A 203 -1.15 -17.20 15.21
C GLU A 203 -2.64 -16.83 15.27
N LEU A 204 -3.50 -17.75 14.81
CA LEU A 204 -4.94 -17.56 14.97
C LEU A 204 -5.29 -17.65 16.46
N SER A 205 -5.74 -16.54 16.99
CA SER A 205 -6.10 -16.39 18.42
C SER A 205 -7.55 -15.94 18.57
N ASP A 206 -8.04 -15.87 19.80
CA ASP A 206 -9.37 -15.37 20.12
C ASP A 206 -9.54 -13.87 19.78
N THR A 207 -8.43 -13.16 19.65
CA THR A 207 -8.43 -11.73 19.29
C THR A 207 -7.27 -11.42 18.33
N LEU A 208 -7.59 -10.85 17.19
CA LEU A 208 -6.66 -10.28 16.22
C LEU A 208 -6.74 -8.76 16.28
N ILE A 209 -5.60 -8.10 16.34
CA ILE A 209 -5.52 -6.63 16.46
C ILE A 209 -5.26 -6.01 15.10
N VAL A 210 -6.15 -5.11 14.69
CA VAL A 210 -5.97 -4.26 13.51
C VAL A 210 -5.55 -2.86 13.97
N ASP A 211 -4.45 -2.37 13.42
CA ASP A 211 -3.90 -1.05 13.73
C ASP A 211 -3.28 -0.42 12.48
N ALA A 212 -3.88 0.65 11.98
CA ALA A 212 -3.44 1.34 10.77
C ALA A 212 -1.99 1.88 10.87
N THR A 213 -1.45 2.03 12.09
CA THR A 213 -0.06 2.46 12.30
C THR A 213 0.96 1.32 12.22
N GLY A 214 0.53 0.09 11.96
CA GLY A 214 1.38 -1.10 11.84
C GLY A 214 1.74 -1.79 13.17
N LYS A 215 1.15 -1.35 14.29
CA LYS A 215 1.45 -1.91 15.63
C LYS A 215 0.60 -3.13 16.00
N GLY A 216 -0.42 -3.43 15.18
CA GLY A 216 -1.28 -4.60 15.34
C GLY A 216 -0.75 -5.84 14.64
N ASP A 217 -1.57 -6.88 14.61
CA ASP A 217 -1.33 -8.09 13.82
C ASP A 217 -1.48 -7.79 12.33
N PHE A 218 -2.41 -6.88 11.99
CA PHE A 218 -2.74 -6.42 10.64
C PHE A 218 -2.85 -4.89 10.60
N ASN A 219 -2.66 -4.32 9.42
CA ASN A 219 -2.90 -2.91 9.17
C ASN A 219 -4.35 -2.64 8.76
N THR A 220 -5.03 -3.64 8.18
CA THR A 220 -6.35 -3.50 7.57
C THR A 220 -7.35 -4.49 8.17
N VAL A 221 -8.62 -4.14 8.15
CA VAL A 221 -9.71 -5.04 8.55
C VAL A 221 -9.82 -6.19 7.55
N GLN A 222 -9.60 -5.91 6.26
CA GLN A 222 -9.63 -6.94 5.22
C GLN A 222 -8.50 -7.97 5.41
N GLY A 223 -7.28 -7.53 5.73
CA GLY A 223 -6.16 -8.42 6.02
C GLY A 223 -6.46 -9.40 7.15
N ALA A 224 -7.04 -8.90 8.25
CA ALA A 224 -7.46 -9.75 9.35
C ALA A 224 -8.58 -10.73 8.96
N LEU A 225 -9.53 -10.30 8.13
CA LEU A 225 -10.59 -11.17 7.63
C LEU A 225 -10.06 -12.25 6.70
N ASP A 226 -9.14 -11.91 5.81
CA ASP A 226 -8.56 -12.84 4.85
C ASP A 226 -7.72 -13.92 5.57
N PHE A 227 -7.07 -13.55 6.64
CA PHE A 227 -6.29 -14.45 7.49
C PHE A 227 -7.15 -15.53 8.17
N ILE A 228 -8.37 -15.18 8.63
CA ILE A 228 -9.26 -16.11 9.28
C ILE A 228 -9.72 -17.19 8.28
N PRO A 229 -9.61 -18.49 8.59
CA PRO A 229 -10.07 -19.55 7.69
C PRO A 229 -11.55 -19.45 7.34
N ASP A 230 -11.92 -19.92 6.15
CA ASP A 230 -13.32 -20.14 5.82
C ASP A 230 -13.94 -21.18 6.76
N PHE A 231 -15.21 -20.98 7.12
CA PHE A 231 -15.95 -21.84 8.06
C PHE A 231 -15.27 -21.98 9.42
N ASN A 232 -14.60 -20.91 9.87
CA ASN A 232 -13.91 -20.87 11.15
C ASN A 232 -14.82 -21.34 12.29
N GLU A 233 -14.37 -22.33 13.07
CA GLU A 233 -15.12 -22.85 14.21
C GLU A 233 -14.78 -22.11 15.52
N GLN A 234 -13.62 -21.49 15.59
CA GLN A 234 -13.18 -20.72 16.75
C GLN A 234 -13.81 -19.33 16.75
N GLN A 235 -14.34 -18.88 17.89
CA GLN A 235 -14.77 -17.50 18.01
C GLN A 235 -13.54 -16.57 17.95
N THR A 236 -13.52 -15.68 16.97
CA THR A 236 -12.42 -14.72 16.78
C THR A 236 -12.96 -13.30 16.78
N VAL A 237 -12.35 -12.44 17.57
CA VAL A 237 -12.64 -11.00 17.60
C VAL A 237 -11.56 -10.27 16.81
N ILE A 238 -11.95 -9.52 15.80
CA ILE A 238 -11.09 -8.52 15.15
C ILE A 238 -11.26 -7.22 15.94
N LEU A 239 -10.26 -6.87 16.75
CA LEU A 239 -10.24 -5.64 17.53
C LEU A 239 -9.56 -4.54 16.71
N VAL A 240 -10.33 -3.54 16.28
CA VAL A 240 -9.85 -2.45 15.45
C VAL A 240 -9.49 -1.26 16.34
N ASN A 241 -8.22 -0.91 16.38
CA ASN A 241 -7.72 0.26 17.11
C ASN A 241 -8.17 1.56 16.42
N PRO A 242 -8.21 2.69 17.18
CA PRO A 242 -8.49 3.99 16.58
C PRO A 242 -7.54 4.30 15.41
N GLY A 243 -8.09 4.75 14.29
CA GLY A 243 -7.34 5.06 13.08
C GLY A 243 -8.28 5.33 11.92
N ASP A 244 -7.72 5.77 10.80
CA ASP A 244 -8.42 5.93 9.54
C ASP A 244 -8.26 4.66 8.69
N TYR A 245 -9.38 4.07 8.30
CA TYR A 245 -9.43 2.84 7.52
C TYR A 245 -10.28 3.08 6.28
N GLU A 246 -9.65 3.48 5.18
CA GLU A 246 -10.32 3.64 3.89
C GLU A 246 -10.11 2.36 3.08
N GLU A 247 -11.00 1.41 3.25
CA GLU A 247 -10.90 0.10 2.61
C GLU A 247 -12.27 -0.46 2.23
N LEU A 248 -12.28 -1.32 1.23
CA LEU A 248 -13.44 -2.10 0.85
C LEU A 248 -13.40 -3.42 1.62
N VAL A 249 -14.27 -3.56 2.61
CA VAL A 249 -14.35 -4.78 3.41
C VAL A 249 -15.33 -5.76 2.79
N TYR A 250 -14.83 -6.92 2.42
CA TYR A 250 -15.62 -8.03 1.89
C TYR A 250 -15.43 -9.29 2.74
N THR A 251 -16.51 -9.94 3.08
CA THR A 251 -16.49 -11.18 3.87
C THR A 251 -17.39 -12.23 3.24
N ARG A 252 -16.86 -13.46 3.16
CA ARG A 252 -17.61 -14.64 2.71
C ARG A 252 -17.14 -15.85 3.51
N ASN A 253 -18.08 -16.66 3.96
CA ASN A 253 -17.82 -17.90 4.72
C ASN A 253 -17.01 -17.70 6.02
N LYS A 254 -16.92 -16.49 6.54
CA LYS A 254 -16.22 -16.18 7.80
C LYS A 254 -17.17 -16.36 8.97
N TRP A 255 -17.15 -17.54 9.58
CA TRP A 255 -18.01 -17.88 10.70
C TRP A 255 -17.36 -17.49 12.03
N ASN A 256 -18.19 -17.27 13.04
CA ASN A 256 -17.75 -16.96 14.42
C ASN A 256 -16.81 -15.74 14.51
N VAL A 257 -16.92 -14.81 13.58
CA VAL A 257 -16.09 -13.59 13.55
C VAL A 257 -16.90 -12.42 14.07
N LYS A 258 -16.28 -11.62 14.94
CA LYS A 258 -16.83 -10.38 15.46
C LYS A 258 -15.84 -9.24 15.24
N ILE A 259 -16.26 -8.20 14.55
CA ILE A 259 -15.46 -6.97 14.43
C ILE A 259 -15.88 -6.01 15.54
N LYS A 260 -14.90 -5.47 16.27
CA LYS A 260 -15.11 -4.57 17.40
C LYS A 260 -14.11 -3.42 17.36
N GLY A 261 -14.60 -2.17 17.43
CA GLY A 261 -13.75 -1.01 17.66
C GLY A 261 -13.23 -0.99 19.10
N ALA A 262 -11.97 -0.64 19.29
CA ALA A 262 -11.34 -0.50 20.61
C ALA A 262 -11.78 0.78 21.36
N GLY A 263 -12.50 1.68 20.71
CA GLY A 263 -12.99 2.95 21.21
C GLY A 263 -12.78 4.06 20.18
N MET A 264 -13.39 5.22 20.42
CA MET A 264 -13.06 6.42 19.67
C MET A 264 -11.84 7.08 20.34
N ALA A 265 -10.92 7.61 19.54
CA ALA A 265 -9.96 8.57 20.08
C ALA A 265 -10.74 9.81 20.56
N ASP A 266 -10.45 10.28 21.78
CA ASP A 266 -11.03 11.52 22.34
C ASP A 266 -10.55 12.74 21.56
#